data_958720a7b16c2fa8ff05606a1dae67f3
#
_entry.id   958720a7b16c2fa8ff05606a1dae67f3
#
_cell.length_a   1.000
_cell.length_b   1.000
_cell.length_c   1.000
_cell.angle_alpha   90.00
_cell.angle_beta   90.00
_cell.angle_gamma   90.00
#
_symmetry.space_group_name_H-M   'P 1'
#
loop_
_entity.id
_entity.type
_entity.pdbx_description
1 polymer ?
#
loop_
_entity_poly.entity_id
_entity_poly.type
_entity_poly.pdbx_seq_one_letter_code
_entity_poly.pdbx_strand_id
1 'polypeptide(L)'
;IFSRVKLSQGTPYTINTLLTYTLVAIGSAWAFATLGMSWSKLQWLFAALSVGLGFGMQEIFANFVSGIILLFERPIRVGDTVTINDVTGTVAKIRIRAITIIDPDRKEVIVPNKSFVTGQVTNWALSNTITRLVISVGVAYGSDLDLVKRLLLQAAAEQANVMKEPEPSALFVSFGASTLDHELRVYVSQLSERNNTIDALNRRINELFAENNIEIAFNQLDVFIKNQDTGAIMPLVEVKS
;
A
#
# COMPACT_ATOMS: atom_id res chain seq x y z
N ILE A 1 45.57 13.50 8.48
CA ILE A 1 44.47 13.83 9.42
C ILE A 1 43.41 12.70 9.47
N PHE A 2 43.20 11.95 8.40
CA PHE A 2 42.11 10.94 8.29
C PHE A 2 42.44 9.52 8.78
N SER A 3 43.65 9.24 9.26
CA SER A 3 44.08 7.88 9.66
C SER A 3 43.46 7.36 10.98
N ARG A 4 42.73 8.17 11.73
CA ARG A 4 42.15 7.81 13.03
C ARG A 4 40.65 7.56 13.04
N VAL A 5 39.96 7.80 11.92
CA VAL A 5 38.48 7.62 11.82
C VAL A 5 38.24 6.49 10.82
N LYS A 6 37.61 5.41 11.26
CA LYS A 6 37.13 4.35 10.34
C LYS A 6 35.99 4.92 9.49
N LEU A 7 36.34 5.58 8.38
CA LEU A 7 35.40 6.07 7.39
C LEU A 7 35.08 4.94 6.40
N SER A 8 33.83 4.83 5.99
CA SER A 8 33.42 3.89 4.93
C SER A 8 34.19 4.18 3.63
N GLN A 9 34.40 3.14 2.82
CA GLN A 9 35.11 3.23 1.53
C GLN A 9 34.38 4.21 0.60
N GLY A 10 34.77 5.44 0.51
CA GLY A 10 34.13 6.49 -0.30
C GLY A 10 34.05 7.85 0.40
N THR A 11 33.96 7.86 1.72
CA THR A 11 33.90 9.10 2.49
C THR A 11 35.11 10.03 2.27
N PRO A 12 36.37 9.52 2.20
CA PRO A 12 37.55 10.37 1.93
C PRO A 12 37.49 11.03 0.55
N TYR A 13 37.02 10.31 -0.47
CA TYR A 13 36.85 10.84 -1.83
C TYR A 13 35.83 11.98 -1.86
N THR A 14 34.67 11.78 -1.23
CA THR A 14 33.61 12.79 -1.17
C THR A 14 34.09 14.07 -0.48
N ILE A 15 34.78 13.95 0.67
CA ILE A 15 35.30 15.09 1.40
C ILE A 15 36.35 15.83 0.55
N ASN A 16 37.25 15.11 -0.10
CA ASN A 16 38.28 15.73 -0.94
C ASN A 16 37.66 16.47 -2.14
N THR A 17 36.63 15.90 -2.76
CA THR A 17 35.90 16.53 -3.87
C THR A 17 35.19 17.79 -3.42
N LEU A 18 34.51 17.78 -2.27
CA LEU A 18 33.85 18.96 -1.71
C LEU A 18 34.86 20.07 -1.36
N LEU A 19 35.98 19.71 -0.74
CA LEU A 19 37.07 20.65 -0.46
C LEU A 19 37.61 21.26 -1.74
N THR A 20 37.86 20.46 -2.79
CA THR A 20 38.32 20.95 -4.08
C THR A 20 37.33 21.95 -4.70
N TYR A 21 36.03 21.62 -4.72
CA TYR A 21 35.03 22.54 -5.25
C TYR A 21 34.94 23.85 -4.44
N THR A 22 35.04 23.76 -3.12
CA THR A 22 35.06 24.94 -2.25
C THR A 22 36.28 25.84 -2.53
N LEU A 23 37.48 25.22 -2.65
CA LEU A 23 38.71 25.95 -2.97
C LEU A 23 38.66 26.60 -4.36
N VAL A 24 38.12 25.89 -5.35
CA VAL A 24 37.93 26.43 -6.72
C VAL A 24 36.94 27.61 -6.69
N ALA A 25 35.84 27.51 -5.96
CA ALA A 25 34.87 28.61 -5.84
C ALA A 25 35.48 29.87 -5.18
N ILE A 26 36.22 29.68 -4.07
CA ILE A 26 36.90 30.77 -3.38
C ILE A 26 37.98 31.36 -4.27
N GLY A 27 38.81 30.54 -4.92
CA GLY A 27 39.87 30.98 -5.84
C GLY A 27 39.31 31.74 -7.05
N SER A 28 38.18 31.28 -7.62
CA SER A 28 37.51 31.97 -8.70
C SER A 28 36.99 33.36 -8.26
N ALA A 29 36.36 33.43 -7.08
CA ALA A 29 35.90 34.72 -6.53
C ALA A 29 37.04 35.70 -6.32
N TRP A 30 38.19 35.23 -5.82
CA TRP A 30 39.39 36.03 -5.63
C TRP A 30 40.01 36.48 -6.96
N ALA A 31 40.09 35.61 -7.94
CA ALA A 31 40.55 35.93 -9.28
C ALA A 31 39.68 37.05 -9.93
N PHE A 32 38.37 37.00 -9.81
CA PHE A 32 37.46 38.05 -10.29
C PHE A 32 37.67 39.36 -9.58
N ALA A 33 37.95 39.33 -8.27
CA ALA A 33 38.27 40.56 -7.51
C ALA A 33 39.58 41.20 -7.99
N THR A 34 40.65 40.42 -8.28
CA THR A 34 41.92 40.94 -8.81
C THR A 34 41.83 41.47 -10.22
N LEU A 35 40.88 41.00 -11.03
CA LEU A 35 40.56 41.49 -12.37
C LEU A 35 39.77 42.83 -12.35
N GLY A 36 39.57 43.42 -11.17
CA GLY A 36 38.90 44.73 -11.03
C GLY A 36 37.37 44.68 -11.12
N MET A 37 36.77 43.50 -10.96
CA MET A 37 35.32 43.42 -10.83
C MET A 37 34.88 44.05 -9.51
N SER A 38 33.95 45.01 -9.57
CA SER A 38 33.40 45.62 -8.38
C SER A 38 32.64 44.61 -7.52
N TRP A 39 32.73 44.74 -6.21
CA TRP A 39 32.04 43.89 -5.25
C TRP A 39 30.52 43.79 -5.52
N SER A 40 29.91 44.92 -5.97
CA SER A 40 28.51 44.94 -6.34
C SER A 40 28.16 43.96 -7.48
N LYS A 41 29.01 43.81 -8.50
CA LYS A 41 28.79 42.87 -9.60
C LYS A 41 28.90 41.42 -9.12
N LEU A 42 29.86 41.13 -8.23
CA LEU A 42 30.01 39.81 -7.61
C LEU A 42 28.79 39.42 -6.77
N GLN A 43 28.24 40.38 -5.98
CA GLN A 43 27.03 40.16 -5.19
C GLN A 43 25.85 39.68 -6.06
N TRP A 44 25.62 40.33 -7.22
CA TRP A 44 24.54 39.94 -8.14
C TRP A 44 24.77 38.53 -8.73
N LEU A 45 26.02 38.22 -9.05
CA LEU A 45 26.37 36.88 -9.52
C LEU A 45 26.10 35.81 -8.44
N PHE A 46 26.56 36.05 -7.21
CA PHE A 46 26.33 35.14 -6.10
C PHE A 46 24.84 35.03 -5.76
N ALA A 47 24.08 36.12 -5.82
CA ALA A 47 22.63 36.09 -5.62
C ALA A 47 21.94 35.21 -6.66
N ALA A 48 22.27 35.38 -7.96
CA ALA A 48 21.70 34.56 -9.03
C ALA A 48 22.07 33.09 -8.89
N LEU A 49 23.34 32.78 -8.56
CA LEU A 49 23.79 31.41 -8.30
C LEU A 49 23.07 30.79 -7.08
N SER A 50 22.89 31.57 -6.01
CA SER A 50 22.21 31.11 -4.79
C SER A 50 20.74 30.78 -5.06
N VAL A 51 20.05 31.59 -5.85
CA VAL A 51 18.67 31.33 -6.26
C VAL A 51 18.60 30.04 -7.11
N GLY A 52 19.49 29.90 -8.12
CA GLY A 52 19.56 28.71 -8.93
C GLY A 52 19.85 27.44 -8.13
N LEU A 53 20.81 27.51 -7.22
CA LEU A 53 21.15 26.41 -6.31
C LEU A 53 19.98 26.10 -5.36
N GLY A 54 19.29 27.12 -4.86
CA GLY A 54 18.10 26.96 -4.01
C GLY A 54 16.99 26.17 -4.71
N PHE A 55 16.68 26.49 -5.96
CA PHE A 55 15.73 25.71 -6.76
C PHE A 55 16.24 24.29 -7.02
N GLY A 56 17.52 24.12 -7.33
CA GLY A 56 18.12 22.79 -7.54
C GLY A 56 18.11 21.90 -6.29
N MET A 57 18.14 22.50 -5.10
CA MET A 57 18.12 21.78 -3.82
C MET A 57 16.74 21.70 -3.17
N GLN A 58 15.70 22.26 -3.75
CA GLN A 58 14.36 22.37 -3.16
C GLN A 58 13.84 21.01 -2.66
N GLU A 59 13.97 19.96 -3.45
CA GLU A 59 13.51 18.62 -3.06
C GLU A 59 14.30 18.03 -1.88
N ILE A 60 15.58 18.33 -1.79
CA ILE A 60 16.44 17.88 -0.68
C ILE A 60 15.98 18.52 0.63
N PHE A 61 15.75 19.85 0.61
CA PHE A 61 15.24 20.59 1.77
C PHE A 61 13.84 20.15 2.16
N ALA A 62 12.94 19.94 1.18
CA ALA A 62 11.59 19.48 1.45
C ALA A 62 11.60 18.11 2.15
N ASN A 63 12.42 17.17 1.69
CA ASN A 63 12.56 15.86 2.33
C ASN A 63 13.18 15.93 3.73
N PHE A 64 14.15 16.81 3.92
CA PHE A 64 14.78 17.04 5.23
C PHE A 64 13.77 17.60 6.24
N VAL A 65 13.04 18.66 5.88
CA VAL A 65 12.02 19.29 6.74
C VAL A 65 10.91 18.29 7.04
N SER A 66 10.44 17.55 6.03
CA SER A 66 9.45 16.48 6.21
C SER A 66 9.95 15.40 7.19
N GLY A 67 11.23 15.04 7.11
CA GLY A 67 11.83 14.10 8.06
C GLY A 67 11.78 14.60 9.50
N ILE A 68 12.02 15.89 9.72
CA ILE A 68 11.90 16.52 11.05
C ILE A 68 10.44 16.45 11.53
N ILE A 69 9.47 16.83 10.69
CA ILE A 69 8.03 16.77 11.02
C ILE A 69 7.63 15.36 11.44
N LEU A 70 8.01 14.34 10.66
CA LEU A 70 7.71 12.94 10.95
C LEU A 70 8.29 12.46 12.29
N LEU A 71 9.47 12.95 12.67
CA LEU A 71 10.08 12.61 13.96
C LEU A 71 9.37 13.26 15.15
N PHE A 72 8.82 14.48 14.96
CA PHE A 72 8.09 15.20 16.01
C PHE A 72 6.64 14.70 16.14
N GLU A 73 5.89 14.66 15.04
CA GLU A 73 4.47 14.31 15.05
C GLU A 73 4.22 12.80 15.15
N ARG A 74 5.18 11.99 14.67
CA ARG A 74 5.13 10.52 14.71
C ARG A 74 3.85 9.91 14.14
N PRO A 75 3.35 10.35 12.98
CA PRO A 75 2.18 9.73 12.36
C PRO A 75 2.45 8.30 11.89
N ILE A 76 3.72 7.92 11.80
CA ILE A 76 4.21 6.57 11.52
C ILE A 76 5.40 6.25 12.43
N ARG A 77 5.55 4.98 12.77
CA ARG A 77 6.63 4.48 13.64
C ARG A 77 7.34 3.31 12.97
N VAL A 78 8.57 3.03 13.38
CA VAL A 78 9.27 1.80 12.98
C VAL A 78 8.49 0.61 13.50
N GLY A 79 8.19 -0.33 12.61
CA GLY A 79 7.34 -1.50 12.90
C GLY A 79 5.90 -1.36 12.41
N ASP A 80 5.41 -0.14 12.13
CA ASP A 80 4.06 0.06 11.58
C ASP A 80 3.96 -0.53 10.17
N THR A 81 2.82 -1.13 9.86
CA THR A 81 2.46 -1.44 8.48
C THR A 81 1.75 -0.26 7.86
N VAL A 82 2.27 0.22 6.74
CA VAL A 82 1.74 1.39 6.03
C VAL A 82 1.53 1.10 4.55
N THR A 83 0.56 1.79 3.95
CA THR A 83 0.37 1.83 2.50
C THR A 83 0.59 3.25 2.02
N ILE A 84 1.50 3.44 1.07
CA ILE A 84 1.81 4.72 0.43
C ILE A 84 2.13 4.47 -1.06
N ASN A 85 1.53 5.26 -1.97
CA ASN A 85 1.73 5.13 -3.41
C ASN A 85 1.61 3.66 -3.89
N ASP A 86 0.55 2.96 -3.48
CA ASP A 86 0.27 1.55 -3.79
C ASP A 86 1.29 0.52 -3.24
N VAL A 87 2.27 0.97 -2.46
CA VAL A 87 3.21 0.10 -1.77
C VAL A 87 2.73 -0.13 -0.34
N THR A 88 2.45 -1.38 -0.01
CA THR A 88 2.14 -1.80 1.37
C THR A 88 3.33 -2.54 1.96
N GLY A 89 3.73 -2.20 3.19
CA GLY A 89 4.81 -2.89 3.86
C GLY A 89 5.08 -2.34 5.26
N THR A 90 6.06 -2.93 5.93
CA THR A 90 6.46 -2.56 7.28
C THR A 90 7.57 -1.52 7.26
N VAL A 91 7.41 -0.46 8.03
CA VAL A 91 8.43 0.58 8.21
C VAL A 91 9.65 -0.01 8.93
N ALA A 92 10.75 -0.17 8.21
CA ALA A 92 11.99 -0.72 8.75
C ALA A 92 12.88 0.35 9.39
N LYS A 93 13.01 1.51 8.73
CA LYS A 93 13.89 2.61 9.18
C LYS A 93 13.34 3.95 8.74
N ILE A 94 13.38 4.93 9.65
CA ILE A 94 13.10 6.34 9.36
C ILE A 94 14.44 7.06 9.33
N ARG A 95 14.82 7.65 8.19
CA ARG A 95 16.05 8.41 8.00
C ARG A 95 15.74 9.87 7.73
N ILE A 96 16.77 10.70 7.72
CA ILE A 96 16.65 12.17 7.62
C ILE A 96 15.94 12.65 6.33
N ARG A 97 16.03 11.90 5.24
CA ARG A 97 15.43 12.29 3.94
C ARG A 97 14.48 11.25 3.35
N ALA A 98 14.48 10.03 3.87
CA ALA A 98 13.70 8.93 3.31
C ALA A 98 13.38 7.88 4.37
N ILE A 99 12.28 7.18 4.19
CA ILE A 99 11.86 6.02 4.97
C ILE A 99 12.10 4.77 4.15
N THR A 100 12.58 3.71 4.80
CA THR A 100 12.70 2.39 4.21
C THR A 100 11.52 1.53 4.66
N ILE A 101 10.77 1.00 3.71
CA ILE A 101 9.65 0.07 3.91
C ILE A 101 10.08 -1.29 3.38
N ILE A 102 9.79 -2.36 4.11
CA ILE A 102 9.95 -3.73 3.65
C ILE A 102 8.58 -4.25 3.22
N ASP A 103 8.44 -4.58 1.94
CA ASP A 103 7.21 -5.14 1.39
C ASP A 103 7.03 -6.63 1.75
N PRO A 104 5.86 -7.25 1.47
CA PRO A 104 5.63 -8.68 1.70
C PRO A 104 6.61 -9.60 0.95
N ASP A 105 7.15 -9.17 -0.19
CA ASP A 105 8.16 -9.90 -0.97
C ASP A 105 9.59 -9.71 -0.43
N ARG A 106 9.76 -9.02 0.72
CA ARG A 106 11.05 -8.72 1.36
C ARG A 106 11.91 -7.70 0.62
N LYS A 107 11.34 -6.92 -0.30
CA LYS A 107 12.04 -5.84 -0.99
C LYS A 107 12.11 -4.60 -0.10
N GLU A 108 13.26 -3.93 -0.09
CA GLU A 108 13.41 -2.63 0.56
C GLU A 108 12.99 -1.51 -0.40
N VAL A 109 11.84 -0.89 -0.12
CA VAL A 109 11.34 0.27 -0.87
C VAL A 109 11.74 1.54 -0.12
N ILE A 110 12.47 2.43 -0.80
CA ILE A 110 12.91 3.71 -0.23
C ILE A 110 11.97 4.80 -0.71
N VAL A 111 11.22 5.38 0.22
CA VAL A 111 10.23 6.42 -0.05
C VAL A 111 10.70 7.75 0.53
N PRO A 112 10.73 8.86 -0.25
CA PRO A 112 11.08 10.17 0.24
C PRO A 112 10.16 10.65 1.38
N ASN A 113 10.70 11.30 2.40
CA ASN A 113 9.92 11.78 3.54
C ASN A 113 8.80 12.75 3.14
N LYS A 114 9.04 13.58 2.11
CA LYS A 114 8.04 14.50 1.58
C LYS A 114 6.75 13.78 1.20
N SER A 115 6.84 12.58 0.61
CA SER A 115 5.67 11.80 0.20
C SER A 115 4.77 11.42 1.37
N PHE A 116 5.33 11.21 2.56
CA PHE A 116 4.57 10.91 3.77
C PHE A 116 3.87 12.13 4.38
N VAL A 117 4.40 13.34 4.16
CA VAL A 117 3.83 14.58 4.70
C VAL A 117 2.81 15.20 3.76
N THR A 118 3.04 15.09 2.45
CA THR A 118 2.19 15.74 1.43
C THR A 118 1.22 14.79 0.73
N GLY A 119 1.47 13.48 0.81
CA GLY A 119 0.64 12.44 0.20
C GLY A 119 -0.35 11.80 1.17
N GLN A 120 -1.24 10.99 0.63
CA GLN A 120 -2.11 10.14 1.45
C GLN A 120 -1.33 8.91 1.92
N VAL A 121 -1.37 8.67 3.22
CA VAL A 121 -0.76 7.51 3.86
C VAL A 121 -1.80 6.78 4.68
N THR A 122 -1.95 5.48 4.46
CA THR A 122 -2.76 4.61 5.32
C THR A 122 -1.82 3.92 6.31
N ASN A 123 -2.00 4.19 7.60
CA ASN A 123 -1.31 3.46 8.67
C ASN A 123 -2.28 2.43 9.27
N TRP A 124 -1.94 1.15 9.17
CA TRP A 124 -2.77 0.03 9.62
C TRP A 124 -2.63 -0.30 11.12
N ALA A 125 -1.71 0.36 11.81
CA ALA A 125 -1.36 0.02 13.20
C ALA A 125 -1.32 1.22 14.16
N LEU A 126 -1.55 2.46 13.69
CA LEU A 126 -1.27 3.68 14.45
C LEU A 126 -2.08 3.80 15.75
N SER A 127 -3.41 3.67 15.65
CA SER A 127 -4.32 3.89 16.79
C SER A 127 -5.05 2.61 17.16
N ASN A 128 -5.31 1.74 16.21
CA ASN A 128 -6.02 0.49 16.40
C ASN A 128 -5.57 -0.51 15.34
N THR A 129 -5.27 -1.73 15.74
CA THR A 129 -4.84 -2.81 14.86
C THR A 129 -6.01 -3.61 14.29
N ILE A 130 -7.24 -3.36 14.76
CA ILE A 130 -8.44 -4.07 14.30
C ILE A 130 -8.66 -3.80 12.81
N THR A 131 -8.67 -4.87 12.03
CA THR A 131 -8.84 -4.82 10.58
C THR A 131 -10.12 -5.52 10.19
N ARG A 132 -10.95 -4.86 9.36
CA ARG A 132 -12.13 -5.49 8.77
C ARG A 132 -11.74 -6.34 7.57
N LEU A 133 -12.22 -7.58 7.53
CA LEU A 133 -12.15 -8.46 6.38
C LEU A 133 -13.52 -8.56 5.73
N VAL A 134 -13.54 -8.59 4.41
CA VAL A 134 -14.75 -8.80 3.63
C VAL A 134 -14.52 -10.04 2.77
N ILE A 135 -15.40 -11.03 2.92
CA ILE A 135 -15.39 -12.25 2.14
C ILE A 135 -16.64 -12.25 1.28
N SER A 136 -16.45 -12.21 -0.02
CA SER A 136 -17.54 -12.21 -1.00
C SER A 136 -17.81 -13.66 -1.43
N VAL A 137 -19.07 -14.06 -1.39
CA VAL A 137 -19.53 -15.40 -1.76
C VAL A 137 -20.78 -15.28 -2.61
N GLY A 138 -20.78 -15.94 -3.78
CA GLY A 138 -21.93 -16.03 -4.68
C GLY A 138 -22.57 -17.41 -4.58
N VAL A 139 -23.86 -17.48 -4.28
CA VAL A 139 -24.64 -18.72 -4.28
C VAL A 139 -25.59 -18.76 -5.47
N ALA A 140 -26.03 -19.96 -5.85
CA ALA A 140 -26.94 -20.15 -6.98
C ALA A 140 -28.31 -19.49 -6.73
N TYR A 141 -28.96 -19.04 -7.79
CA TYR A 141 -30.35 -18.59 -7.74
C TYR A 141 -31.27 -19.70 -7.21
N GLY A 142 -32.17 -19.35 -6.32
CA GLY A 142 -33.06 -20.32 -5.64
C GLY A 142 -32.54 -20.81 -4.29
N SER A 143 -31.30 -20.45 -3.91
CA SER A 143 -30.77 -20.73 -2.56
C SER A 143 -31.58 -20.02 -1.47
N ASP A 144 -31.72 -20.64 -0.31
CA ASP A 144 -32.33 -20.07 0.88
C ASP A 144 -31.38 -18.99 1.49
N LEU A 145 -31.71 -17.71 1.29
CA LEU A 145 -30.90 -16.56 1.74
C LEU A 145 -30.72 -16.51 3.25
N ASP A 146 -31.73 -16.92 4.03
CA ASP A 146 -31.65 -16.94 5.48
C ASP A 146 -30.74 -18.07 5.97
N LEU A 147 -30.76 -19.22 5.31
CA LEU A 147 -29.84 -20.31 5.58
C LEU A 147 -28.39 -19.90 5.24
N VAL A 148 -28.15 -19.30 4.07
CA VAL A 148 -26.83 -18.80 3.67
C VAL A 148 -26.30 -17.82 4.70
N LYS A 149 -27.10 -16.86 5.13
CA LYS A 149 -26.71 -15.90 6.17
C LYS A 149 -26.33 -16.57 7.48
N ARG A 150 -27.12 -17.56 7.94
CA ARG A 150 -26.82 -18.31 9.17
C ARG A 150 -25.50 -19.08 9.06
N LEU A 151 -25.26 -19.76 7.92
CA LEU A 151 -24.03 -20.52 7.69
C LEU A 151 -22.79 -19.62 7.64
N LEU A 152 -22.88 -18.46 7.01
CA LEU A 152 -21.80 -17.47 6.99
C LEU A 152 -21.46 -16.96 8.41
N LEU A 153 -22.47 -16.65 9.21
CA LEU A 153 -22.26 -16.25 10.60
C LEU A 153 -21.73 -17.38 11.47
N GLN A 154 -22.18 -18.62 11.22
CA GLN A 154 -21.65 -19.81 11.88
C GLN A 154 -20.15 -19.99 11.55
N ALA A 155 -19.76 -19.88 10.28
CA ALA A 155 -18.36 -19.96 9.88
C ALA A 155 -17.51 -18.92 10.63
N ALA A 156 -18.01 -17.69 10.78
CA ALA A 156 -17.32 -16.64 11.53
C ALA A 156 -17.21 -16.97 13.02
N ALA A 157 -18.26 -17.51 13.64
CA ALA A 157 -18.30 -17.83 15.07
C ALA A 157 -17.35 -18.97 15.45
N GLU A 158 -17.09 -19.89 14.53
CA GLU A 158 -16.20 -21.05 14.75
C GLU A 158 -14.71 -20.68 14.62
N GLN A 159 -14.37 -19.50 14.05
CA GLN A 159 -12.99 -19.09 13.87
C GLN A 159 -12.46 -18.31 15.08
N ALA A 160 -11.40 -18.84 15.69
CA ALA A 160 -10.81 -18.25 16.90
C ALA A 160 -10.23 -16.84 16.68
N ASN A 161 -9.74 -16.54 15.47
CA ASN A 161 -9.13 -15.23 15.14
C ASN A 161 -10.17 -14.17 14.78
N VAL A 162 -11.44 -14.54 14.64
CA VAL A 162 -12.52 -13.59 14.39
C VAL A 162 -12.96 -12.97 15.71
N MET A 163 -12.95 -11.65 15.76
CA MET A 163 -13.38 -10.89 16.93
C MET A 163 -14.90 -10.98 17.12
N LYS A 164 -15.34 -11.02 18.36
CA LYS A 164 -16.77 -10.94 18.71
C LYS A 164 -17.29 -9.51 18.70
N GLU A 165 -16.42 -8.55 18.97
CA GLU A 165 -16.70 -7.12 18.90
C GLU A 165 -15.58 -6.41 18.11
N PRO A 166 -15.90 -5.71 17.03
CA PRO A 166 -17.24 -5.54 16.43
C PRO A 166 -17.83 -6.86 15.90
N GLU A 167 -19.17 -7.01 16.05
CA GLU A 167 -19.87 -8.24 15.70
C GLU A 167 -19.76 -8.56 14.20
N PRO A 168 -19.51 -9.84 13.80
CA PRO A 168 -19.58 -10.27 12.41
C PRO A 168 -20.95 -10.03 11.79
N SER A 169 -20.98 -9.67 10.52
CA SER A 169 -22.23 -9.45 9.79
C SER A 169 -22.22 -10.13 8.43
N ALA A 170 -23.31 -10.78 8.07
CA ALA A 170 -23.51 -11.36 6.74
C ALA A 170 -24.65 -10.60 6.03
N LEU A 171 -24.38 -10.12 4.83
CA LEU A 171 -25.27 -9.28 4.04
C LEU A 171 -25.47 -9.90 2.66
N PHE A 172 -26.71 -9.87 2.19
CA PHE A 172 -27.02 -10.03 0.77
C PHE A 172 -26.80 -8.68 0.09
N VAL A 173 -25.90 -8.62 -0.88
CA VAL A 173 -25.39 -7.37 -1.45
C VAL A 173 -26.04 -7.06 -2.79
N SER A 174 -26.10 -8.06 -3.68
CA SER A 174 -26.59 -7.84 -5.05
C SER A 174 -27.03 -9.12 -5.73
N PHE A 175 -27.85 -8.92 -6.77
CA PHE A 175 -28.17 -9.94 -7.75
C PHE A 175 -27.12 -9.88 -8.87
N GLY A 176 -26.21 -10.85 -8.90
CA GLY A 176 -25.22 -11.00 -9.96
C GLY A 176 -25.81 -11.65 -11.22
N ALA A 177 -25.03 -11.71 -12.29
CA ALA A 177 -25.48 -12.30 -13.57
C ALA A 177 -25.90 -13.77 -13.44
N SER A 178 -25.23 -14.54 -12.55
CA SER A 178 -25.52 -15.94 -12.30
C SER A 178 -25.51 -16.27 -10.81
N THR A 179 -25.42 -15.28 -9.94
CA THR A 179 -25.16 -15.43 -8.50
C THR A 179 -26.05 -14.54 -7.65
N LEU A 180 -26.37 -14.99 -6.44
CA LEU A 180 -26.86 -14.15 -5.35
C LEU A 180 -25.66 -13.81 -4.48
N ASP A 181 -25.21 -12.55 -4.57
CA ASP A 181 -23.94 -12.12 -3.97
C ASP A 181 -24.11 -11.76 -2.50
N HIS A 182 -23.30 -12.41 -1.66
CA HIS A 182 -23.25 -12.17 -0.23
C HIS A 182 -21.87 -11.68 0.20
N GLU A 183 -21.83 -10.88 1.25
CA GLU A 183 -20.61 -10.50 1.95
C GLU A 183 -20.67 -10.92 3.40
N LEU A 184 -19.66 -11.67 3.83
CA LEU A 184 -19.35 -11.87 5.24
C LEU A 184 -18.32 -10.86 5.68
N ARG A 185 -18.66 -9.97 6.63
CA ARG A 185 -17.79 -8.96 7.19
C ARG A 185 -17.39 -9.37 8.59
N VAL A 186 -16.11 -9.57 8.82
CA VAL A 186 -15.54 -9.95 10.11
C VAL A 186 -14.37 -9.02 10.47
N TYR A 187 -13.93 -9.08 11.72
CA TYR A 187 -12.83 -8.27 12.22
C TYR A 187 -11.78 -9.18 12.85
N VAL A 188 -10.52 -8.85 12.61
CA VAL A 188 -9.35 -9.49 13.23
C VAL A 188 -8.56 -8.48 14.06
N SER A 189 -7.89 -8.95 15.10
CA SER A 189 -7.15 -8.09 16.03
C SER A 189 -5.85 -7.56 15.44
N GLN A 190 -5.27 -8.26 14.46
CA GLN A 190 -3.99 -7.91 13.84
C GLN A 190 -4.02 -8.14 12.35
N LEU A 191 -3.37 -7.24 11.60
CA LEU A 191 -3.27 -7.34 10.15
C LEU A 191 -2.53 -8.61 9.69
N SER A 192 -1.60 -9.13 10.48
CA SER A 192 -0.87 -10.38 10.21
C SER A 192 -1.77 -11.61 10.14
N GLU A 193 -2.91 -11.59 10.84
CA GLU A 193 -3.87 -12.70 10.86
C GLU A 193 -4.79 -12.71 9.63
N ARG A 194 -4.81 -11.62 8.87
CA ARG A 194 -5.73 -11.40 7.76
C ARG A 194 -5.80 -12.56 6.77
N ASN A 195 -4.67 -12.94 6.21
CA ASN A 195 -4.64 -13.94 5.14
C ASN A 195 -5.00 -15.35 5.65
N ASN A 196 -4.50 -15.71 6.83
CA ASN A 196 -4.81 -17.02 7.43
C ASN A 196 -6.29 -17.13 7.82
N THR A 197 -6.87 -16.02 8.31
CA THR A 197 -8.30 -16.00 8.65
C THR A 197 -9.18 -16.06 7.40
N ILE A 198 -8.80 -15.37 6.31
CA ILE A 198 -9.52 -15.47 5.03
C ILE A 198 -9.50 -16.90 4.49
N ASP A 199 -8.33 -17.56 4.49
CA ASP A 199 -8.23 -18.97 4.02
C ASP A 199 -9.10 -19.89 4.87
N ALA A 200 -9.00 -19.79 6.21
CA ALA A 200 -9.77 -20.61 7.13
C ALA A 200 -11.28 -20.40 6.97
N LEU A 201 -11.73 -19.16 6.83
CA LEU A 201 -13.14 -18.85 6.61
C LEU A 201 -13.65 -19.38 5.26
N ASN A 202 -12.88 -19.20 4.19
CA ASN A 202 -13.27 -19.70 2.86
C ASN A 202 -13.41 -21.23 2.86
N ARG A 203 -12.49 -21.95 3.51
CA ARG A 203 -12.59 -23.41 3.66
C ARG A 203 -13.83 -23.81 4.46
N ARG A 204 -14.05 -23.14 5.59
CA ARG A 204 -15.19 -23.49 6.46
C ARG A 204 -16.52 -23.15 5.81
N ILE A 205 -16.61 -22.03 5.08
CA ILE A 205 -17.81 -21.68 4.30
C ILE A 205 -18.09 -22.75 3.25
N ASN A 206 -17.06 -23.19 2.52
CA ASN A 206 -17.21 -24.23 1.51
C ASN A 206 -17.73 -25.57 2.11
N GLU A 207 -17.20 -25.98 3.27
CA GLU A 207 -17.67 -27.18 4.00
C GLU A 207 -19.13 -27.02 4.42
N LEU A 208 -19.48 -25.94 5.10
CA LEU A 208 -20.85 -25.69 5.57
C LEU A 208 -21.86 -25.64 4.43
N PHE A 209 -21.48 -25.05 3.29
CA PHE A 209 -22.35 -24.99 2.12
C PHE A 209 -22.57 -26.37 1.53
N ALA A 210 -21.52 -27.20 1.41
CA ALA A 210 -21.63 -28.58 0.94
C ALA A 210 -22.49 -29.41 1.88
N GLU A 211 -22.32 -29.32 3.21
CA GLU A 211 -23.11 -30.03 4.22
C GLU A 211 -24.61 -29.68 4.17
N ASN A 212 -24.96 -28.47 3.75
CA ASN A 212 -26.32 -27.94 3.73
C ASN A 212 -26.92 -27.83 2.31
N ASN A 213 -26.28 -28.44 1.30
CA ASN A 213 -26.73 -28.43 -0.10
C ASN A 213 -26.90 -27.00 -0.66
N ILE A 214 -26.08 -26.03 -0.21
CA ILE A 214 -25.99 -24.72 -0.82
C ILE A 214 -24.97 -24.76 -1.95
N GLU A 215 -25.41 -24.47 -3.16
CA GLU A 215 -24.56 -24.49 -4.35
C GLU A 215 -23.82 -23.13 -4.48
N ILE A 216 -22.48 -23.19 -4.55
CA ILE A 216 -21.67 -22.04 -4.96
C ILE A 216 -21.83 -21.90 -6.47
N ALA A 217 -22.36 -20.76 -6.89
CA ALA A 217 -22.78 -20.58 -8.27
C ALA A 217 -21.62 -20.58 -9.27
N PHE A 218 -21.83 -21.29 -10.39
CA PHE A 218 -21.00 -21.20 -11.58
C PHE A 218 -21.57 -20.17 -12.54
N ASN A 219 -20.73 -19.64 -13.43
CA ASN A 219 -21.23 -18.81 -14.52
C ASN A 219 -22.19 -19.60 -15.40
N GLN A 220 -23.40 -19.11 -15.54
CA GLN A 220 -24.42 -19.69 -16.41
C GLN A 220 -24.46 -18.92 -17.73
N LEU A 221 -24.63 -19.64 -18.83
CA LEU A 221 -24.77 -19.09 -20.18
C LEU A 221 -25.95 -19.74 -20.87
N ASP A 222 -26.95 -18.95 -21.22
CA ASP A 222 -28.03 -19.40 -22.07
C ASP A 222 -27.57 -19.40 -23.53
N VAL A 223 -27.53 -20.60 -24.15
CA VAL A 223 -27.10 -20.73 -25.55
C VAL A 223 -28.32 -21.01 -26.43
N PHE A 224 -28.64 -20.09 -27.31
CA PHE A 224 -29.67 -20.27 -28.34
C PHE A 224 -29.04 -20.74 -29.65
N ILE A 225 -29.28 -22.01 -30.04
CA ILE A 225 -28.81 -22.54 -31.31
C ILE A 225 -29.86 -22.23 -32.38
N LYS A 226 -29.52 -21.35 -33.31
CA LYS A 226 -30.37 -21.02 -34.45
C LYS A 226 -30.07 -21.98 -35.59
N ASN A 227 -30.98 -22.88 -35.90
CA ASN A 227 -30.82 -23.81 -37.03
C ASN A 227 -30.99 -23.02 -38.34
N GLN A 228 -29.95 -23.04 -39.21
CA GLN A 228 -29.95 -22.26 -40.46
C GLN A 228 -31.00 -22.78 -41.49
N ASP A 229 -31.43 -24.03 -41.38
CA ASP A 229 -32.35 -24.65 -42.35
C ASP A 229 -33.84 -24.47 -42.09
N THR A 230 -34.24 -24.13 -40.85
CA THR A 230 -35.68 -24.04 -40.53
C THR A 230 -36.13 -22.70 -39.89
N GLY A 231 -35.22 -21.83 -39.54
CA GLY A 231 -35.55 -20.54 -38.88
C GLY A 231 -36.19 -20.69 -37.47
N ALA A 232 -36.31 -21.92 -36.95
CA ALA A 232 -36.90 -22.22 -35.65
C ALA A 232 -35.81 -22.23 -34.58
N ILE A 233 -36.12 -21.58 -33.44
CA ILE A 233 -35.34 -21.65 -32.21
C ILE A 233 -35.73 -22.94 -31.51
N MET A 234 -34.81 -23.93 -31.40
CA MET A 234 -35.02 -25.07 -30.55
C MET A 234 -34.60 -24.73 -29.13
N PRO A 235 -35.47 -24.88 -28.10
CA PRO A 235 -35.03 -24.81 -26.70
C PRO A 235 -34.12 -26.02 -26.44
N LEU A 236 -32.95 -25.76 -25.83
CA LEU A 236 -32.06 -26.80 -25.37
C LEU A 236 -32.75 -27.62 -24.25
N VAL A 237 -32.74 -28.94 -24.40
CA VAL A 237 -33.19 -29.87 -23.34
C VAL A 237 -32.21 -29.70 -22.17
N GLU A 238 -32.78 -29.46 -20.96
CA GLU A 238 -31.98 -29.53 -19.71
C GLU A 238 -31.36 -30.95 -19.61
N VAL A 239 -30.04 -31.00 -19.66
CA VAL A 239 -29.31 -32.20 -19.26
C VAL A 239 -29.17 -32.15 -17.76
N LYS A 240 -30.11 -32.76 -17.01
CA LYS A 240 -29.92 -33.04 -15.60
C LYS A 240 -28.82 -34.11 -15.47
N SER A 241 -27.68 -33.72 -14.92
CA SER A 241 -26.65 -34.62 -14.41
C SER A 241 -26.89 -34.92 -12.94
#